data_86e4814ad73ab08571f7564a2a4c0bc7
#
_entry.id   86e4814ad73ab08571f7564a2a4c0bc7
#
_cell.length_a   1.000
_cell.length_b   1.000
_cell.length_c   1.000
_cell.angle_alpha   90.00
_cell.angle_beta   90.00
_cell.angle_gamma   90.00
#
_symmetry.space_group_name_H-M   'P 1'
#
loop_
_entity.id
_entity.type
_entity.pdbx_description
1 polymer ?
#
loop_
_entity_poly.entity_id
_entity_poly.type
_entity_poly.pdbx_seq_one_letter_code
_entity_poly.pdbx_strand_id
1 'polypeptide(L)'
;MRVLKPFSRGTQITVGGVVGVALVAGMVYTSPSRPAVAAAWNSVTKSDATPWVGAWGAAVQPPVAGNEDSGQNWSTEGFRNQTVRQVVRVSAGGTRMRVRLSNVFGTRPLRVDGATVGRSAGGALVWPDSLQKVTFGGAAGTVIPPGREAVSDAVPLSTSPLERLTVNLRFTGATGPATFHRFALGSTYRADGDHLSDISADAFGASTDSWYFLSGIDVDSGQADRRTVVFLGDSLVDGVGTTPGADRRLPDGLAERLAVPRPARPFGVVNAGVGTGKLLRDSACGGQSGVGRFERDVLDRPGVRAVIVHLGANDIGAPQMDDPCVRPNPEVSAAELIDGHRRLIRAAHAHGIKAIGVTILPMKGALFPIWDPDAEKARQDVNRWMRTSGEYDAVLDADRVMADPADPQRPRPGYVFMDGLHPNDAGALAIAAALGLDDL
;
A
#
# COMPACT_ATOMS: atom_id res chain seq x y z
N MET A 1 -42.24 -26.03 -31.91
CA MET A 1 -42.87 -26.00 -33.25
C MET A 1 -42.37 -24.76 -34.00
N ARG A 2 -41.79 -24.98 -35.16
CA ARG A 2 -41.10 -24.16 -36.18
C ARG A 2 -39.66 -23.79 -35.85
N VAL A 3 -38.72 -24.51 -36.24
CA VAL A 3 -37.90 -24.84 -37.43
C VAL A 3 -37.88 -23.72 -38.48
N LEU A 4 -36.72 -23.16 -38.74
CA LEU A 4 -36.26 -22.87 -40.10
C LEU A 4 -34.73 -22.68 -40.15
N LYS A 5 -34.22 -23.23 -41.22
CA LYS A 5 -32.86 -23.59 -41.60
C LYS A 5 -32.07 -22.43 -42.28
N PRO A 6 -30.81 -22.68 -42.68
CA PRO A 6 -29.78 -21.70 -42.96
C PRO A 6 -29.66 -21.34 -44.44
N PHE A 7 -28.93 -20.29 -44.78
CA PHE A 7 -28.42 -20.05 -46.16
C PHE A 7 -26.93 -19.82 -46.20
N SER A 8 -26.36 -20.55 -47.14
CA SER A 8 -24.97 -20.66 -47.52
C SER A 8 -24.58 -19.75 -48.69
N ARG A 9 -23.25 -19.73 -48.99
CA ARG A 9 -22.50 -19.28 -50.18
C ARG A 9 -22.02 -17.83 -50.06
N GLY A 10 -20.74 -17.50 -50.11
CA GLY A 10 -19.64 -18.07 -50.91
C GLY A 10 -19.30 -17.12 -52.05
N THR A 11 -18.20 -16.34 -51.91
CA THR A 11 -17.50 -15.81 -53.09
C THR A 11 -16.04 -15.55 -52.75
N GLN A 12 -15.16 -16.35 -53.34
CA GLN A 12 -13.73 -16.08 -53.43
C GLN A 12 -13.51 -15.04 -54.54
N ILE A 13 -12.66 -14.04 -54.27
CA ILE A 13 -12.05 -13.23 -55.32
C ILE A 13 -10.53 -13.22 -55.09
N THR A 14 -9.86 -13.87 -56.02
CA THR A 14 -8.40 -13.84 -56.19
C THR A 14 -8.08 -12.63 -57.07
N VAL A 15 -7.18 -11.77 -56.65
CA VAL A 15 -6.52 -10.79 -57.55
C VAL A 15 -5.05 -10.72 -57.23
N GLY A 16 -4.28 -10.83 -58.32
CA GLY A 16 -2.86 -11.05 -58.42
C GLY A 16 -1.98 -9.88 -58.04
N GLY A 17 -0.73 -10.22 -57.86
CA GLY A 17 0.35 -9.34 -57.48
C GLY A 17 0.78 -8.37 -58.57
N VAL A 18 1.25 -7.22 -58.08
CA VAL A 18 2.15 -6.34 -58.84
C VAL A 18 3.30 -5.94 -57.89
N VAL A 19 4.52 -6.34 -58.30
CA VAL A 19 5.76 -5.94 -57.65
C VAL A 19 6.11 -4.55 -58.16
N GLY A 20 6.03 -3.57 -57.25
CA GLY A 20 6.53 -2.22 -57.50
C GLY A 20 7.75 -1.93 -56.61
N VAL A 21 8.93 -1.84 -57.22
CA VAL A 21 10.15 -1.36 -56.57
C VAL A 21 10.06 0.15 -56.44
N ALA A 22 9.97 0.68 -55.22
CA ALA A 22 10.09 2.11 -54.97
C ALA A 22 11.41 2.39 -54.23
N LEU A 23 12.29 3.13 -54.91
CA LEU A 23 13.47 3.75 -54.34
C LEU A 23 13.04 4.80 -53.28
N VAL A 24 13.41 4.61 -52.02
CA VAL A 24 13.21 5.61 -50.97
C VAL A 24 14.50 6.43 -50.84
N ALA A 25 14.46 7.67 -51.31
CA ALA A 25 15.47 8.68 -51.00
C ALA A 25 15.36 9.05 -49.51
N GLY A 26 16.45 8.88 -48.74
CA GLY A 26 16.51 9.22 -47.32
C GLY A 26 16.52 10.73 -47.14
N MET A 27 15.44 11.28 -46.59
CA MET A 27 15.44 12.59 -45.95
C MET A 27 15.85 12.47 -44.50
N VAL A 28 17.00 12.99 -44.15
CA VAL A 28 17.46 13.15 -42.79
C VAL A 28 16.66 14.29 -42.15
N TYR A 29 15.67 13.97 -41.33
CA TYR A 29 15.00 14.94 -40.47
C TYR A 29 15.88 15.18 -39.24
N THR A 30 16.52 16.33 -39.16
CA THR A 30 17.11 16.84 -37.92
C THR A 30 15.99 17.33 -37.02
N SER A 31 15.69 16.59 -35.95
CA SER A 31 14.77 17.01 -34.94
C SER A 31 15.33 18.19 -34.12
N PRO A 32 14.56 19.25 -33.88
CA PRO A 32 15.00 20.33 -33.01
C PRO A 32 15.19 19.83 -31.59
N SER A 33 16.34 20.17 -31.00
CA SER A 33 16.69 19.89 -29.60
C SER A 33 15.60 20.43 -28.64
N ARG A 34 14.92 19.54 -27.94
CA ARG A 34 14.04 19.90 -26.84
C ARG A 34 14.86 20.55 -25.71
N PRO A 35 14.41 21.67 -25.11
CA PRO A 35 15.10 22.25 -23.98
C PRO A 35 15.05 21.32 -22.77
N ALA A 36 16.18 21.23 -22.07
CA ALA A 36 16.40 20.43 -20.88
C ALA A 36 15.62 20.99 -19.67
N VAL A 37 14.34 20.65 -19.54
CA VAL A 37 13.51 20.90 -18.34
C VAL A 37 13.16 19.59 -17.61
N ALA A 38 13.67 18.44 -18.06
CA ALA A 38 13.32 17.13 -17.51
C ALA A 38 14.28 16.59 -16.43
N ALA A 39 15.22 17.39 -15.92
CA ALA A 39 16.30 16.88 -15.07
C ALA A 39 16.12 17.10 -13.56
N ALA A 40 14.99 17.67 -13.09
CA ALA A 40 14.82 17.98 -11.66
C ALA A 40 13.98 16.96 -10.86
N TRP A 41 13.43 15.92 -11.48
CA TRP A 41 12.44 15.04 -10.83
C TRP A 41 12.94 13.63 -10.48
N ASN A 42 14.18 13.27 -10.83
CA ASN A 42 14.68 11.90 -10.67
C ASN A 42 15.82 11.73 -9.66
N SER A 43 16.12 12.73 -8.84
CA SER A 43 17.15 12.56 -7.83
C SER A 43 16.63 12.93 -6.45
N VAL A 44 15.90 12.00 -5.82
CA VAL A 44 16.15 11.79 -4.39
C VAL A 44 17.51 11.09 -4.35
N THR A 45 18.56 11.88 -4.44
CA THR A 45 19.93 11.38 -4.32
C THR A 45 20.08 10.75 -2.94
N LYS A 46 20.59 9.52 -2.91
CA LYS A 46 20.99 8.72 -1.73
C LYS A 46 22.04 9.39 -0.84
N SER A 47 22.26 10.70 -0.92
CA SER A 47 23.38 11.38 -0.24
C SER A 47 23.00 12.39 0.82
N ASP A 48 21.73 12.54 1.17
CA ASP A 48 21.40 13.36 2.32
C ASP A 48 21.25 12.48 3.55
N ALA A 49 22.17 12.66 4.49
CA ALA A 49 22.03 12.24 5.87
C ALA A 49 20.86 13.00 6.53
N THR A 50 19.68 12.94 5.89
CA THR A 50 18.48 13.61 6.37
C THR A 50 17.93 12.85 7.56
N PRO A 51 17.47 13.54 8.60
CA PRO A 51 16.97 12.95 9.84
C PRO A 51 15.58 12.29 9.68
N TRP A 52 15.16 11.93 8.50
CA TRP A 52 13.81 11.47 8.18
C TRP A 52 13.60 9.98 8.46
N VAL A 53 12.49 9.68 9.12
CA VAL A 53 11.97 8.34 9.40
C VAL A 53 10.57 8.24 8.82
N GLY A 54 10.26 7.15 8.16
CA GLY A 54 8.88 6.86 7.76
C GLY A 54 8.03 6.59 8.99
N ALA A 55 7.16 7.53 9.37
CA ALA A 55 6.34 7.43 10.57
C ALA A 55 4.93 6.89 10.31
N TRP A 56 4.46 7.00 9.09
CA TRP A 56 3.24 6.39 8.59
C TRP A 56 3.35 6.19 7.08
N GLY A 57 2.69 5.18 6.56
CA GLY A 57 2.58 4.98 5.12
C GLY A 57 1.51 3.97 4.79
N ALA A 58 0.98 4.10 3.56
CA ALA A 58 0.08 3.15 2.94
C ALA A 58 0.57 2.81 1.53
N ALA A 59 0.48 1.54 1.15
CA ALA A 59 0.68 1.14 -0.23
C ALA A 59 -0.49 1.64 -1.07
N VAL A 60 -0.20 2.23 -2.21
CA VAL A 60 -1.23 2.77 -3.09
C VAL A 60 -1.62 1.78 -4.18
N GLN A 61 -2.88 1.85 -4.61
CA GLN A 61 -3.54 0.97 -5.57
C GLN A 61 -4.15 1.77 -6.73
N PRO A 62 -4.37 1.12 -7.90
CA PRO A 62 -5.22 1.68 -8.95
C PRO A 62 -6.64 1.94 -8.45
N PRO A 63 -7.34 2.92 -9.01
CA PRO A 63 -8.74 3.18 -8.67
C PRO A 63 -9.62 1.97 -8.99
N VAL A 64 -10.43 1.56 -8.04
CA VAL A 64 -11.41 0.48 -8.17
C VAL A 64 -12.68 0.84 -7.41
N ALA A 65 -13.83 0.51 -7.96
CA ALA A 65 -15.11 0.76 -7.31
C ALA A 65 -15.20 0.03 -5.96
N GLY A 66 -15.90 0.62 -5.01
CA GLY A 66 -16.22 -0.02 -3.75
C GLY A 66 -17.19 -1.20 -3.97
N ASN A 67 -17.15 -2.18 -3.09
CA ASN A 67 -18.03 -3.32 -3.05
C ASN A 67 -18.50 -3.58 -1.60
N GLU A 68 -19.21 -4.69 -1.38
CA GLU A 68 -19.72 -5.04 -0.05
C GLU A 68 -18.61 -5.21 1.00
N ASP A 69 -17.43 -5.75 0.59
CA ASP A 69 -16.32 -6.00 1.52
C ASP A 69 -15.56 -4.73 1.92
N SER A 70 -15.37 -3.80 0.97
CA SER A 70 -14.57 -2.58 1.18
C SER A 70 -15.40 -1.34 1.47
N GLY A 71 -16.73 -1.45 1.38
CA GLY A 71 -17.60 -0.29 1.44
C GLY A 71 -17.48 0.62 0.20
N GLN A 72 -18.23 1.72 0.23
CA GLN A 72 -18.19 2.75 -0.80
C GLN A 72 -16.85 3.51 -0.75
N ASN A 73 -16.31 3.87 -1.92
CA ASN A 73 -15.15 4.75 -2.03
C ASN A 73 -15.29 5.72 -3.20
N TRP A 74 -14.41 6.72 -3.27
CA TRP A 74 -14.42 7.78 -4.28
C TRP A 74 -13.31 7.64 -5.31
N SER A 75 -12.63 6.50 -5.38
CA SER A 75 -11.43 6.35 -6.20
C SER A 75 -11.70 6.47 -7.69
N THR A 76 -12.83 5.93 -8.18
CA THR A 76 -13.22 6.00 -9.60
C THR A 76 -13.83 7.35 -9.96
N GLU A 77 -14.52 8.00 -9.02
CA GLU A 77 -15.13 9.33 -9.18
C GLU A 77 -14.05 10.43 -9.15
N GLY A 78 -13.11 10.32 -8.18
CA GLY A 78 -12.15 11.38 -7.87
C GLY A 78 -12.81 12.59 -7.22
N PHE A 79 -12.16 13.76 -7.32
CA PHE A 79 -12.56 14.97 -6.61
C PHE A 79 -12.59 16.16 -7.56
N ARG A 80 -13.52 17.11 -7.31
CA ARG A 80 -13.63 18.38 -8.02
C ARG A 80 -14.22 19.43 -7.10
N ASN A 81 -13.53 20.57 -6.96
CA ASN A 81 -13.92 21.66 -6.07
C ASN A 81 -14.18 21.20 -4.63
N GLN A 82 -13.33 20.29 -4.11
CA GLN A 82 -13.50 19.67 -2.80
C GLN A 82 -12.22 19.74 -1.97
N THR A 83 -12.41 19.72 -0.66
CA THR A 83 -11.34 19.45 0.32
C THR A 83 -11.51 18.04 0.85
N VAL A 84 -10.44 17.25 0.79
CA VAL A 84 -10.37 15.88 1.32
C VAL A 84 -9.57 15.91 2.61
N ARG A 85 -10.15 15.41 3.70
CA ARG A 85 -9.58 15.35 5.05
C ARG A 85 -9.35 13.92 5.46
N GLN A 86 -8.09 13.55 5.73
CA GLN A 86 -7.67 12.18 5.99
C GLN A 86 -7.00 12.07 7.35
N VAL A 87 -7.44 11.10 8.17
CA VAL A 87 -6.89 10.88 9.51
C VAL A 87 -5.93 9.71 9.47
N VAL A 88 -4.75 9.89 10.05
CA VAL A 88 -3.68 8.88 10.11
C VAL A 88 -3.03 8.88 11.50
N ARG A 89 -2.45 7.74 11.92
CA ARG A 89 -1.73 7.62 13.19
C ARG A 89 -0.24 7.40 12.91
N VAL A 90 0.61 8.36 13.33
CA VAL A 90 2.06 8.22 13.15
C VAL A 90 2.65 7.29 14.21
N SER A 91 3.58 6.43 13.81
CA SER A 91 4.26 5.48 14.70
C SER A 91 5.46 6.06 15.43
N ALA A 92 6.05 7.14 14.87
CA ALA A 92 7.21 7.82 15.43
C ALA A 92 6.96 9.31 15.59
N GLY A 93 7.62 9.92 16.55
CA GLY A 93 7.61 11.37 16.78
C GLY A 93 8.83 12.07 16.18
N GLY A 94 8.72 13.39 16.06
CA GLY A 94 9.78 14.25 15.56
C GLY A 94 9.45 15.72 15.76
N THR A 95 10.41 16.60 15.44
CA THR A 95 10.25 18.07 15.55
C THR A 95 9.68 18.70 14.30
N ARG A 96 9.80 18.02 13.17
CA ARG A 96 9.27 18.41 11.86
C ARG A 96 8.73 17.19 11.15
N MET A 97 7.83 17.41 10.20
CA MET A 97 7.28 16.34 9.38
C MET A 97 7.21 16.76 7.91
N ARG A 98 6.98 15.79 7.02
CA ARG A 98 6.64 16.02 5.62
C ARG A 98 5.62 15.02 5.14
N VAL A 99 4.81 15.43 4.16
CA VAL A 99 3.74 14.64 3.57
C VAL A 99 4.19 14.09 2.22
N ARG A 100 3.90 12.81 1.96
CA ARG A 100 4.10 12.17 0.66
C ARG A 100 2.77 12.00 -0.06
N LEU A 101 2.72 12.45 -1.30
CA LEU A 101 1.56 12.33 -2.18
C LEU A 101 1.91 11.50 -3.41
N SER A 102 0.98 10.68 -3.87
CA SER A 102 1.19 9.75 -4.98
C SER A 102 0.13 9.91 -6.08
N ASN A 103 0.60 10.00 -7.32
CA ASN A 103 -0.18 9.93 -8.54
C ASN A 103 0.27 8.76 -9.44
N VAL A 104 0.78 7.68 -8.80
CA VAL A 104 1.40 6.54 -9.50
C VAL A 104 0.44 5.87 -10.46
N PHE A 105 -0.85 5.80 -10.13
CA PHE A 105 -1.88 5.22 -10.99
C PHE A 105 -2.74 6.28 -11.70
N GLY A 106 -2.39 7.56 -11.60
CA GLY A 106 -3.09 8.63 -12.30
C GLY A 106 -2.86 8.57 -13.80
N THR A 107 -3.89 8.91 -14.58
CA THR A 107 -3.84 8.99 -16.05
C THR A 107 -3.64 10.42 -16.56
N ARG A 108 -3.66 11.39 -15.65
CA ARG A 108 -3.45 12.83 -15.92
C ARG A 108 -2.65 13.47 -14.79
N PRO A 109 -2.05 14.66 -15.01
CA PRO A 109 -1.41 15.40 -13.92
C PRO A 109 -2.41 15.67 -12.78
N LEU A 110 -2.03 15.33 -11.56
CA LEU A 110 -2.79 15.62 -10.34
C LEU A 110 -2.39 17.02 -9.86
N ARG A 111 -3.32 17.96 -9.88
CA ARG A 111 -3.14 19.28 -9.29
C ARG A 111 -3.68 19.28 -7.87
N VAL A 112 -2.82 19.52 -6.89
CA VAL A 112 -3.16 19.80 -5.50
C VAL A 112 -3.01 21.31 -5.32
N ASP A 113 -4.11 22.01 -5.07
CA ASP A 113 -4.12 23.49 -5.01
C ASP A 113 -3.70 24.02 -3.64
N GLY A 114 -3.78 23.20 -2.61
CA GLY A 114 -3.31 23.48 -1.26
C GLY A 114 -3.35 22.25 -0.38
N ALA A 115 -2.57 22.28 0.68
CA ALA A 115 -2.58 21.24 1.70
C ALA A 115 -2.31 21.82 3.10
N THR A 116 -2.90 21.20 4.11
CA THR A 116 -2.63 21.50 5.53
C THR A 116 -2.52 20.21 6.32
N VAL A 117 -1.83 20.27 7.47
CA VAL A 117 -1.75 19.17 8.42
C VAL A 117 -1.89 19.70 9.84
N GLY A 118 -2.58 18.96 10.71
CA GLY A 118 -2.77 19.31 12.12
C GLY A 118 -2.98 18.08 12.98
N ARG A 119 -3.10 18.27 14.29
CA ARG A 119 -3.43 17.19 15.22
C ARG A 119 -4.93 16.88 15.15
N SER A 120 -5.27 15.60 15.04
CA SER A 120 -6.66 15.16 15.04
C SER A 120 -7.25 15.27 16.46
N ALA A 121 -8.43 15.89 16.56
CA ALA A 121 -9.20 15.94 17.79
C ALA A 121 -10.30 14.84 17.84
N GLY A 122 -10.27 13.91 16.87
CA GLY A 122 -11.24 12.83 16.70
C GLY A 122 -12.22 13.09 15.57
N GLY A 123 -12.55 12.02 14.81
CA GLY A 123 -13.37 12.18 13.60
C GLY A 123 -12.76 13.18 12.63
N ALA A 124 -13.58 14.12 12.12
CA ALA A 124 -13.12 15.19 11.26
C ALA A 124 -12.66 16.46 12.01
N LEU A 125 -12.61 16.45 13.34
CA LEU A 125 -12.16 17.59 14.14
C LEU A 125 -10.63 17.72 14.16
N VAL A 126 -10.14 18.94 14.16
CA VAL A 126 -8.72 19.29 14.28
C VAL A 126 -8.50 20.13 15.55
N TRP A 127 -7.44 19.84 16.31
CA TRP A 127 -7.11 20.66 17.48
C TRP A 127 -6.81 22.11 17.05
N PRO A 128 -7.42 23.11 17.71
CA PRO A 128 -7.07 24.52 17.51
C PRO A 128 -5.56 24.74 17.59
N ASP A 129 -5.06 25.70 16.83
CA ASP A 129 -3.65 26.14 16.79
C ASP A 129 -2.63 25.07 16.34
N SER A 130 -3.10 23.85 15.97
CA SER A 130 -2.21 22.81 15.46
C SER A 130 -2.10 22.79 13.93
N LEU A 131 -2.98 23.45 13.22
CA LEU A 131 -3.09 23.40 11.77
C LEU A 131 -1.94 24.19 11.11
N GLN A 132 -1.13 23.50 10.32
CA GLN A 132 0.01 24.05 9.61
C GLN A 132 -0.19 23.95 8.10
N LYS A 133 0.29 24.94 7.36
CA LYS A 133 0.35 24.88 5.88
C LYS A 133 1.43 23.89 5.44
N VAL A 134 1.10 23.11 4.41
CA VAL A 134 2.04 22.22 3.72
C VAL A 134 2.43 22.88 2.41
N THR A 135 3.72 23.01 2.14
CA THR A 135 4.25 23.58 0.90
C THR A 135 5.06 22.57 0.11
N PHE A 136 5.27 22.86 -1.18
CA PHE A 136 6.04 22.03 -2.10
C PHE A 136 6.99 22.95 -2.87
N GLY A 137 8.29 22.93 -2.51
CA GLY A 137 9.27 23.87 -3.05
C GLY A 137 8.91 25.34 -2.76
N GLY A 138 8.32 25.60 -1.59
CA GLY A 138 7.84 26.93 -1.16
C GLY A 138 6.45 27.31 -1.70
N ALA A 139 5.87 26.56 -2.65
CA ALA A 139 4.53 26.83 -3.18
C ALA A 139 3.44 26.16 -2.33
N ALA A 140 2.26 26.78 -2.21
CA ALA A 140 1.14 26.25 -1.45
C ALA A 140 0.54 24.95 -2.05
N GLY A 141 0.75 24.71 -3.33
CA GLY A 141 0.24 23.55 -4.06
C GLY A 141 1.31 22.93 -4.94
N THR A 142 0.95 21.84 -5.62
CA THR A 142 1.86 21.12 -6.53
C THR A 142 1.08 20.49 -7.68
N VAL A 143 1.79 20.12 -8.76
CA VAL A 143 1.27 19.31 -9.86
C VAL A 143 2.10 18.05 -9.97
N ILE A 144 1.51 16.88 -9.73
CA ILE A 144 2.17 15.60 -9.75
C ILE A 144 1.87 14.90 -11.08
N PRO A 145 2.87 14.65 -11.95
CA PRO A 145 2.65 13.93 -13.20
C PRO A 145 2.13 12.51 -12.98
N PRO A 146 1.47 11.90 -13.98
CA PRO A 146 1.12 10.48 -13.96
C PRO A 146 2.35 9.60 -13.67
N GLY A 147 2.20 8.56 -12.87
CA GLY A 147 3.28 7.65 -12.51
C GLY A 147 4.30 8.21 -11.53
N ARG A 148 4.03 9.38 -10.90
CA ARG A 148 4.99 10.06 -10.01
C ARG A 148 4.42 10.30 -8.61
N GLU A 149 5.33 10.58 -7.68
CA GLU A 149 5.07 11.01 -6.32
C GLU A 149 5.67 12.38 -6.06
N ALA A 150 5.17 13.07 -5.02
CA ALA A 150 5.72 14.31 -4.51
C ALA A 150 5.91 14.23 -3.00
N VAL A 151 6.93 14.88 -2.50
CA VAL A 151 7.20 15.05 -1.07
C VAL A 151 7.16 16.53 -0.75
N SER A 152 6.45 16.89 0.31
CA SER A 152 6.35 18.30 0.75
C SER A 152 7.67 18.81 1.33
N ASP A 153 7.76 20.11 1.46
CA ASP A 153 8.75 20.75 2.34
C ASP A 153 8.52 20.30 3.79
N ALA A 154 9.52 20.55 4.63
CA ALA A 154 9.43 20.28 6.07
C ALA A 154 8.42 21.22 6.74
N VAL A 155 7.42 20.64 7.40
CA VAL A 155 6.40 21.36 8.18
C VAL A 155 6.85 21.41 9.64
N PRO A 156 6.86 22.59 10.31
CA PRO A 156 7.27 22.73 11.70
C PRO A 156 6.15 22.30 12.67
N LEU A 157 5.74 21.04 12.58
CA LEU A 157 4.78 20.41 13.48
C LEU A 157 5.47 19.30 14.25
N SER A 158 5.74 19.54 15.55
CA SER A 158 6.25 18.49 16.43
C SER A 158 5.19 17.43 16.65
N THR A 159 5.61 16.17 16.60
CA THR A 159 4.71 15.01 16.77
C THR A 159 5.25 14.07 17.84
N SER A 160 4.38 13.37 18.52
CA SER A 160 4.67 12.27 19.43
C SER A 160 4.41 10.92 18.76
N PRO A 161 5.09 9.82 19.21
CA PRO A 161 4.71 8.49 18.75
C PRO A 161 3.24 8.21 19.04
N LEU A 162 2.57 7.52 18.13
CA LEU A 162 1.16 7.13 18.19
C LEU A 162 0.15 8.30 18.15
N GLU A 163 0.60 9.49 17.83
CA GLU A 163 -0.28 10.65 17.66
C GLU A 163 -1.09 10.53 16.36
N ARG A 164 -2.36 10.96 16.41
CA ARG A 164 -3.21 11.04 15.22
C ARG A 164 -3.11 12.43 14.58
N LEU A 165 -2.90 12.43 13.28
CA LEU A 165 -2.81 13.63 12.46
C LEU A 165 -3.95 13.67 11.44
N THR A 166 -4.33 14.88 11.07
CA THR A 166 -5.30 15.16 10.01
C THR A 166 -4.57 15.84 8.87
N VAL A 167 -4.64 15.27 7.67
CA VAL A 167 -4.09 15.85 6.43
C VAL A 167 -5.24 16.30 5.55
N ASN A 168 -5.25 17.56 5.15
CA ASN A 168 -6.23 18.14 4.22
C ASN A 168 -5.57 18.38 2.87
N LEU A 169 -6.27 17.99 1.79
CA LEU A 169 -5.87 18.24 0.40
C LEU A 169 -6.99 18.98 -0.32
N ARG A 170 -6.68 20.08 -1.01
CA ARG A 170 -7.63 20.88 -1.78
C ARG A 170 -7.48 20.60 -3.27
N PHE A 171 -8.59 20.33 -3.93
CA PHE A 171 -8.70 20.11 -5.37
C PHE A 171 -9.75 21.07 -5.95
N THR A 172 -9.31 22.10 -6.71
CA THR A 172 -10.22 23.03 -7.40
C THR A 172 -10.73 22.41 -8.70
N GLY A 173 -9.81 21.84 -9.48
CA GLY A 173 -10.10 21.14 -10.72
C GLY A 173 -10.45 19.67 -10.49
N ALA A 174 -10.94 19.00 -11.53
CA ALA A 174 -11.17 17.55 -11.48
C ALA A 174 -9.87 16.77 -11.44
N THR A 175 -9.71 15.88 -10.45
CA THR A 175 -8.53 14.99 -10.36
C THR A 175 -8.60 13.86 -11.40
N GLY A 176 -9.79 13.44 -11.81
CA GLY A 176 -10.01 12.14 -12.41
C GLY A 176 -9.93 11.03 -11.36
N PRO A 177 -9.92 9.75 -11.79
CA PRO A 177 -9.77 8.62 -10.87
C PRO A 177 -8.52 8.74 -10.01
N ALA A 178 -8.65 8.39 -8.74
CA ALA A 178 -7.64 8.63 -7.71
C ALA A 178 -6.71 7.42 -7.52
N THR A 179 -5.41 7.65 -7.47
CA THR A 179 -4.49 6.76 -6.76
C THR A 179 -4.92 6.70 -5.30
N PHE A 180 -5.17 5.50 -4.75
CA PHE A 180 -5.77 5.38 -3.43
C PHE A 180 -5.29 4.13 -2.69
N HIS A 181 -5.67 4.01 -1.43
CA HIS A 181 -5.53 2.82 -0.61
C HIS A 181 -6.92 2.39 -0.13
N ARG A 182 -7.29 1.15 -0.41
CA ARG A 182 -8.68 0.68 -0.32
C ARG A 182 -9.15 0.43 1.12
N PHE A 183 -8.40 -0.34 1.89
CA PHE A 183 -8.75 -0.76 3.25
C PHE A 183 -7.99 0.06 4.30
N ALA A 184 -8.24 1.37 4.35
CA ALA A 184 -7.56 2.24 5.30
C ALA A 184 -7.86 1.89 6.76
N LEU A 185 -9.03 1.32 7.04
CA LEU A 185 -9.56 1.14 8.40
C LEU A 185 -9.43 2.41 9.25
N GLY A 186 -9.43 3.55 8.59
CA GLY A 186 -9.33 4.89 9.13
C GLY A 186 -10.12 5.85 8.25
N SER A 187 -10.73 6.87 8.85
CA SER A 187 -11.71 7.69 8.15
C SER A 187 -11.08 8.77 7.30
N THR A 188 -11.59 8.89 6.08
CA THR A 188 -11.40 10.02 5.19
C THR A 188 -12.74 10.72 5.00
N TYR A 189 -12.72 12.03 5.05
CA TYR A 189 -13.89 12.90 4.89
C TYR A 189 -13.72 13.77 3.67
N ARG A 190 -14.84 14.23 3.06
CA ARG A 190 -14.81 15.26 2.02
C ARG A 190 -15.84 16.34 2.28
N ALA A 191 -15.51 17.56 1.85
CA ALA A 191 -16.37 18.73 1.87
C ALA A 191 -16.27 19.47 0.53
N ASP A 192 -17.37 20.06 0.07
CA ASP A 192 -17.39 20.90 -1.12
C ASP A 192 -16.77 22.26 -0.82
N GLY A 193 -15.89 22.77 -1.68
CA GLY A 193 -15.23 24.04 -1.49
C GLY A 193 -13.89 23.97 -0.76
N ASP A 194 -13.43 25.12 -0.27
CA ASP A 194 -12.17 25.29 0.45
C ASP A 194 -12.38 25.26 1.96
N HIS A 195 -11.89 24.20 2.57
CA HIS A 195 -11.96 23.94 4.00
C HIS A 195 -10.56 23.62 4.58
N LEU A 196 -9.49 24.12 3.93
CA LEU A 196 -8.11 23.88 4.39
C LEU A 196 -7.82 24.45 5.78
N SER A 197 -8.49 25.55 6.15
CA SER A 197 -8.32 26.22 7.43
C SER A 197 -9.34 25.81 8.50
N ASP A 198 -10.32 25.00 8.14
CA ASP A 198 -11.39 24.63 9.08
C ASP A 198 -10.91 23.64 10.11
N ILE A 199 -11.15 23.93 11.37
CA ILE A 199 -10.89 23.02 12.49
C ILE A 199 -12.12 22.21 12.88
N SER A 200 -13.33 22.68 12.52
CA SER A 200 -14.60 21.99 12.79
C SER A 200 -14.84 20.83 11.82
N ALA A 201 -15.78 19.97 12.19
CA ALA A 201 -16.27 18.86 11.39
C ALA A 201 -17.48 19.22 10.52
N ASP A 202 -18.06 20.39 10.69
CA ASP A 202 -19.41 20.72 10.20
C ASP A 202 -19.58 20.58 8.68
N ALA A 203 -18.54 20.91 7.91
CA ALA A 203 -18.56 20.79 6.45
C ALA A 203 -18.31 19.35 5.95
N PHE A 204 -17.81 18.43 6.80
CA PHE A 204 -17.32 17.10 6.43
C PHE A 204 -18.35 16.00 6.69
N GLY A 205 -19.49 16.04 5.99
CA GLY A 205 -20.62 15.14 6.23
C GLY A 205 -20.50 13.75 5.59
N ALA A 206 -19.64 13.57 4.58
CA ALA A 206 -19.43 12.28 3.91
C ALA A 206 -18.07 11.68 4.28
N SER A 207 -18.04 10.36 4.51
CA SER A 207 -16.81 9.65 4.85
C SER A 207 -16.66 8.32 4.10
N THR A 208 -15.41 7.85 3.99
CA THR A 208 -15.04 6.51 3.53
C THR A 208 -13.87 5.98 4.36
N ASP A 209 -13.66 4.67 4.33
CA ASP A 209 -12.53 4.00 4.96
C ASP A 209 -11.41 3.70 3.93
N SER A 210 -11.07 4.71 3.11
CA SER A 210 -10.00 4.65 2.10
C SER A 210 -9.18 5.93 2.16
N TRP A 211 -7.87 5.87 1.87
CA TRP A 211 -7.03 7.06 1.70
C TRP A 211 -6.79 7.38 0.22
N TYR A 212 -6.70 8.68 -0.11
CA TYR A 212 -6.61 9.16 -1.48
C TYR A 212 -5.37 10.04 -1.65
N PHE A 213 -4.53 9.71 -2.63
CA PHE A 213 -3.29 10.40 -2.99
C PHE A 213 -2.24 10.48 -1.86
N LEU A 214 -2.58 10.19 -0.62
CA LEU A 214 -1.69 10.22 0.52
C LEU A 214 -0.97 8.88 0.64
N SER A 215 0.37 8.86 0.50
CA SER A 215 1.19 7.64 0.53
C SER A 215 2.13 7.56 1.73
N GLY A 216 2.33 8.66 2.48
CA GLY A 216 3.21 8.61 3.64
C GLY A 216 3.31 9.91 4.42
N ILE A 217 3.79 9.76 5.65
CA ILE A 217 4.27 10.83 6.52
C ILE A 217 5.65 10.42 7.03
N ASP A 218 6.62 11.29 6.80
CA ASP A 218 7.95 11.16 7.39
C ASP A 218 8.12 12.20 8.50
N VAL A 219 8.86 11.84 9.56
CA VAL A 219 9.19 12.75 10.65
C VAL A 219 10.69 12.91 10.78
N ASP A 220 11.15 14.10 11.19
CA ASP A 220 12.53 14.36 11.55
C ASP A 220 12.72 14.06 13.04
N SER A 221 13.30 12.90 13.32
CA SER A 221 13.53 12.44 14.69
C SER A 221 14.65 13.19 15.42
N GLY A 222 15.45 13.99 14.70
CA GLY A 222 16.62 14.67 15.25
C GLY A 222 17.77 13.75 15.69
N GLN A 223 17.66 12.44 15.45
CA GLN A 223 18.63 11.44 15.89
C GLN A 223 19.40 10.83 14.70
N ALA A 224 20.67 10.52 14.90
CA ALA A 224 21.55 10.01 13.85
C ALA A 224 21.27 8.53 13.48
N ASP A 225 20.85 7.70 14.43
CA ASP A 225 20.55 6.26 14.23
C ASP A 225 19.04 6.06 14.04
N ARG A 226 18.55 6.43 12.88
CA ARG A 226 17.14 6.39 12.50
C ARG A 226 16.81 5.08 11.84
N ARG A 227 15.63 4.57 12.15
CA ARG A 227 15.20 3.29 11.61
C ARG A 227 13.74 3.34 11.23
N THR A 228 13.45 2.83 10.05
CA THR A 228 12.08 2.53 9.60
C THR A 228 11.98 1.03 9.40
N VAL A 229 10.90 0.45 9.92
CA VAL A 229 10.47 -0.91 9.63
C VAL A 229 9.29 -0.82 8.68
N VAL A 230 9.36 -1.51 7.56
CA VAL A 230 8.26 -1.58 6.60
C VAL A 230 7.63 -2.96 6.65
N PHE A 231 6.33 -3.04 6.84
CA PHE A 231 5.57 -4.26 6.59
C PHE A 231 5.12 -4.27 5.13
N LEU A 232 5.59 -5.22 4.36
CA LEU A 232 5.14 -5.50 3.01
C LEU A 232 4.22 -6.73 3.05
N GLY A 233 2.95 -6.57 2.66
CA GLY A 233 2.03 -7.70 2.82
C GLY A 233 0.72 -7.57 2.06
N ASP A 234 -0.15 -8.50 2.38
CA ASP A 234 -1.53 -8.61 1.90
C ASP A 234 -2.53 -8.08 2.94
N SER A 235 -3.74 -8.61 2.94
CA SER A 235 -4.83 -8.24 3.85
C SER A 235 -4.49 -8.41 5.33
N LEU A 236 -3.63 -9.36 5.69
CA LEU A 236 -3.17 -9.53 7.09
C LEU A 236 -2.38 -8.32 7.56
N VAL A 237 -1.48 -7.82 6.74
CA VAL A 237 -0.66 -6.64 7.04
C VAL A 237 -1.51 -5.37 6.93
N ASP A 238 -2.39 -5.31 5.93
CA ASP A 238 -3.34 -4.21 5.72
C ASP A 238 -4.25 -4.02 6.94
N GLY A 239 -4.63 -5.13 7.58
CA GLY A 239 -5.37 -5.15 8.83
C GLY A 239 -6.82 -5.58 8.70
N VAL A 240 -7.20 -6.21 7.57
CA VAL A 240 -8.54 -6.77 7.39
C VAL A 240 -8.88 -7.71 8.56
N GLY A 241 -10.09 -7.58 9.10
CA GLY A 241 -10.55 -8.31 10.28
C GLY A 241 -10.36 -7.58 11.61
N THR A 242 -9.53 -6.53 11.65
CA THR A 242 -9.37 -5.69 12.86
C THR A 242 -10.43 -4.57 12.94
N THR A 243 -10.67 -4.07 14.13
CA THR A 243 -11.69 -3.04 14.39
C THR A 243 -11.34 -1.72 13.68
N PRO A 244 -12.19 -1.23 12.76
CA PRO A 244 -11.97 0.05 12.08
C PRO A 244 -11.80 1.22 13.07
N GLY A 245 -10.83 2.09 12.80
CA GLY A 245 -10.52 3.26 13.62
C GLY A 245 -9.83 2.98 14.95
N ALA A 246 -9.65 1.71 15.32
CA ALA A 246 -9.03 1.32 16.60
C ALA A 246 -7.50 1.23 16.54
N ASP A 247 -6.88 1.30 15.34
CA ASP A 247 -5.44 1.13 15.14
C ASP A 247 -4.92 -0.18 15.76
N ARG A 248 -5.52 -1.32 15.37
CA ARG A 248 -5.23 -2.68 15.90
C ARG A 248 -4.60 -3.61 14.87
N ARG A 249 -4.13 -3.07 13.75
CA ARG A 249 -3.44 -3.84 12.72
C ARG A 249 -2.12 -4.40 13.25
N LEU A 250 -1.60 -5.43 12.62
CA LEU A 250 -0.30 -6.01 12.98
C LEU A 250 0.83 -4.95 13.06
N PRO A 251 1.00 -4.03 12.08
CA PRO A 251 1.99 -2.96 12.18
C PRO A 251 1.73 -1.98 13.33
N ASP A 252 0.46 -1.70 13.69
CA ASP A 252 0.11 -0.84 14.83
C ASP A 252 0.55 -1.48 16.16
N GLY A 253 0.37 -2.80 16.30
CA GLY A 253 0.81 -3.54 17.48
C GLY A 253 2.34 -3.47 17.67
N LEU A 254 3.11 -3.53 16.57
CA LEU A 254 4.55 -3.30 16.63
C LEU A 254 4.88 -1.84 17.01
N ALA A 255 4.18 -0.87 16.41
CA ALA A 255 4.39 0.55 16.72
C ALA A 255 4.15 0.85 18.21
N GLU A 256 3.12 0.28 18.81
CA GLU A 256 2.83 0.40 20.24
C GLU A 256 3.95 -0.18 21.12
N ARG A 257 4.49 -1.36 20.74
CA ARG A 257 5.62 -1.96 21.44
C ARG A 257 6.91 -1.14 21.34
N LEU A 258 7.14 -0.48 20.19
CA LEU A 258 8.30 0.38 19.95
C LEU A 258 8.17 1.76 20.60
N ALA A 259 6.94 2.24 20.84
CA ALA A 259 6.67 3.50 21.51
C ALA A 259 6.93 3.47 23.03
N VAL A 260 7.03 2.29 23.63
CA VAL A 260 7.40 2.16 25.04
C VAL A 260 8.84 2.67 25.22
N PRO A 261 9.10 3.61 26.16
CA PRO A 261 10.43 4.18 26.36
C PRO A 261 11.47 3.09 26.62
N ARG A 262 12.41 2.95 25.70
CA ARG A 262 13.63 2.16 25.83
C ARG A 262 14.79 3.09 25.52
N PRO A 263 15.99 2.90 26.10
CA PRO A 263 17.11 3.75 25.71
C PRO A 263 17.35 3.59 24.19
N ALA A 264 17.11 4.66 23.49
CA ALA A 264 17.83 5.15 22.33
C ALA A 264 17.50 4.73 20.91
N ARG A 265 16.35 4.23 20.46
CA ARG A 265 16.16 4.15 18.98
C ARG A 265 14.74 4.49 18.55
N PRO A 266 14.50 5.65 17.89
CA PRO A 266 13.22 5.93 17.29
C PRO A 266 13.03 5.03 16.06
N PHE A 267 12.07 4.12 16.15
CA PHE A 267 11.61 3.36 15.00
C PHE A 267 10.33 3.98 14.45
N GLY A 268 10.30 4.17 13.14
CA GLY A 268 9.06 4.35 12.43
C GLY A 268 8.56 3.02 11.88
N VAL A 269 7.27 2.85 11.84
CA VAL A 269 6.60 1.67 11.25
C VAL A 269 5.73 2.14 10.11
N VAL A 270 5.93 1.54 8.94
CA VAL A 270 5.16 1.80 7.71
C VAL A 270 4.38 0.55 7.35
N ASN A 271 3.08 0.70 7.15
CA ASN A 271 2.22 -0.35 6.66
C ASN A 271 2.11 -0.27 5.13
N ALA A 272 2.71 -1.24 4.43
CA ALA A 272 2.57 -1.44 3.00
C ALA A 272 1.80 -2.75 2.69
N GLY A 273 0.79 -3.07 3.51
CA GLY A 273 -0.21 -4.09 3.24
C GLY A 273 -1.19 -3.64 2.16
N VAL A 274 -1.74 -4.59 1.42
CA VAL A 274 -2.77 -4.36 0.41
C VAL A 274 -3.72 -5.55 0.40
N GLY A 275 -4.99 -5.32 0.72
CA GLY A 275 -6.01 -6.37 0.67
C GLY A 275 -6.03 -7.08 -0.69
N THR A 276 -6.11 -8.40 -0.70
CA THR A 276 -5.99 -9.28 -1.88
C THR A 276 -4.64 -9.22 -2.63
N GLY A 277 -3.63 -8.57 -2.04
CA GLY A 277 -2.29 -8.44 -2.61
C GLY A 277 -1.60 -9.79 -2.80
N LYS A 278 -0.97 -10.00 -3.96
CA LYS A 278 -0.20 -11.20 -4.30
C LYS A 278 1.30 -10.92 -4.28
N LEU A 279 2.08 -11.97 -4.08
CA LEU A 279 3.54 -11.89 -4.17
C LEU A 279 4.01 -11.69 -5.61
N LEU A 280 3.47 -12.49 -6.55
CA LEU A 280 4.06 -12.68 -7.87
C LEU A 280 3.35 -11.90 -8.98
N ARG A 281 2.05 -11.64 -8.87
CA ARG A 281 1.25 -11.11 -9.97
C ARG A 281 0.37 -9.95 -9.52
N ASP A 282 0.22 -8.98 -10.40
CA ASP A 282 -0.75 -7.90 -10.25
C ASP A 282 -2.17 -8.47 -10.32
N SER A 283 -3.11 -7.80 -9.68
CA SER A 283 -4.53 -8.14 -9.76
C SER A 283 -5.39 -6.86 -9.72
N ALA A 284 -6.66 -7.00 -10.15
CA ALA A 284 -7.53 -5.84 -10.32
C ALA A 284 -7.70 -5.03 -9.01
N CYS A 285 -7.94 -5.71 -7.88
CA CYS A 285 -8.14 -5.04 -6.59
C CYS A 285 -6.90 -5.06 -5.70
N GLY A 286 -6.04 -6.07 -5.81
CA GLY A 286 -4.77 -6.15 -5.08
C GLY A 286 -3.68 -5.22 -5.64
N GLY A 287 -3.93 -4.60 -6.80
CA GLY A 287 -2.96 -3.72 -7.44
C GLY A 287 -1.69 -4.46 -7.87
N GLN A 288 -0.54 -3.78 -7.74
CA GLN A 288 0.75 -4.36 -8.10
C GLN A 288 1.18 -5.45 -7.11
N SER A 289 1.83 -6.48 -7.66
CA SER A 289 2.43 -7.57 -6.90
C SER A 289 3.47 -7.09 -5.90
N GLY A 290 3.68 -7.85 -4.83
CA GLY A 290 4.71 -7.54 -3.84
C GLY A 290 6.10 -7.33 -4.46
N VAL A 291 6.46 -8.16 -5.44
CA VAL A 291 7.72 -8.00 -6.19
C VAL A 291 7.71 -6.72 -7.02
N GLY A 292 6.60 -6.39 -7.68
CA GLY A 292 6.49 -5.22 -8.57
C GLY A 292 6.50 -3.88 -7.84
N ARG A 293 6.04 -3.83 -6.58
CA ARG A 293 5.96 -2.60 -5.77
C ARG A 293 7.05 -2.45 -4.69
N PHE A 294 7.97 -3.42 -4.62
CA PHE A 294 8.99 -3.47 -3.56
C PHE A 294 9.88 -2.23 -3.51
N GLU A 295 10.32 -1.74 -4.65
CA GLU A 295 11.15 -0.54 -4.73
C GLU A 295 10.41 0.67 -4.14
N ARG A 296 9.22 0.98 -4.64
CA ARG A 296 8.42 2.13 -4.21
C ARG A 296 7.99 2.03 -2.73
N ASP A 297 7.49 0.85 -2.32
CA ASP A 297 6.84 0.70 -1.02
C ASP A 297 7.82 0.38 0.11
N VAL A 298 9.04 -0.08 -0.22
CA VAL A 298 10.07 -0.44 0.75
C VAL A 298 11.36 0.38 0.56
N LEU A 299 12.03 0.27 -0.61
CA LEU A 299 13.38 0.82 -0.79
C LEU A 299 13.39 2.36 -0.80
N ASP A 300 12.33 2.99 -1.31
CA ASP A 300 12.20 4.46 -1.39
C ASP A 300 11.71 5.10 -0.08
N ARG A 301 11.44 4.31 0.97
CA ARG A 301 11.07 4.84 2.28
C ARG A 301 12.31 5.32 3.04
N PRO A 302 12.24 6.46 3.72
CA PRO A 302 13.41 7.00 4.41
C PRO A 302 13.80 6.14 5.62
N GLY A 303 15.09 5.91 5.79
CA GLY A 303 15.65 5.27 6.98
C GLY A 303 15.35 3.78 7.14
N VAL A 304 14.90 3.08 6.10
CA VAL A 304 14.55 1.65 6.19
C VAL A 304 15.76 0.82 6.62
N ARG A 305 15.55 -0.05 7.61
CA ARG A 305 16.53 -1.01 8.13
C ARG A 305 16.01 -2.44 8.16
N ALA A 306 14.68 -2.62 8.18
CA ALA A 306 14.08 -3.93 8.10
C ALA A 306 12.79 -3.89 7.26
N VAL A 307 12.54 -4.97 6.52
CA VAL A 307 11.27 -5.27 5.88
C VAL A 307 10.71 -6.56 6.45
N ILE A 308 9.44 -6.54 6.85
CA ILE A 308 8.70 -7.69 7.34
C ILE A 308 7.72 -8.09 6.24
N VAL A 309 7.85 -9.31 5.73
CA VAL A 309 7.14 -9.77 4.51
C VAL A 309 6.13 -10.86 4.85
N HIS A 310 4.84 -10.56 4.62
CA HIS A 310 3.76 -11.55 4.61
C HIS A 310 3.04 -11.52 3.26
N LEU A 311 3.33 -12.47 2.40
CA LEU A 311 2.75 -12.60 1.06
C LEU A 311 2.73 -14.07 0.63
N GLY A 312 1.85 -14.41 -0.32
CA GLY A 312 1.73 -15.74 -0.90
C GLY A 312 0.40 -16.43 -0.61
N ALA A 313 -0.33 -16.02 0.43
CA ALA A 313 -1.66 -16.58 0.75
C ALA A 313 -2.64 -16.40 -0.43
N ASN A 314 -2.68 -15.22 -1.02
CA ASN A 314 -3.56 -14.94 -2.17
C ASN A 314 -3.06 -15.57 -3.47
N ASP A 315 -1.76 -15.79 -3.62
CA ASP A 315 -1.23 -16.55 -4.77
C ASP A 315 -1.68 -18.00 -4.72
N ILE A 316 -1.71 -18.62 -3.53
CA ILE A 316 -2.14 -20.00 -3.30
C ILE A 316 -3.66 -20.12 -3.39
N GLY A 317 -4.41 -19.23 -2.76
CA GLY A 317 -5.87 -19.33 -2.63
C GLY A 317 -6.66 -18.81 -3.82
N ALA A 318 -6.15 -17.79 -4.53
CA ALA A 318 -6.88 -17.13 -5.61
C ALA A 318 -7.30 -18.05 -6.77
N PRO A 319 -6.54 -19.09 -7.18
CA PRO A 319 -6.97 -20.00 -8.24
C PRO A 319 -8.33 -20.64 -8.01
N GLN A 320 -8.74 -20.79 -6.76
CA GLN A 320 -10.00 -21.40 -6.36
C GLN A 320 -11.18 -20.40 -6.34
N MET A 321 -10.90 -19.10 -6.51
CA MET A 321 -11.88 -18.02 -6.43
C MET A 321 -12.33 -17.60 -7.83
N ASP A 322 -13.64 -17.61 -8.09
CA ASP A 322 -14.24 -16.99 -9.28
C ASP A 322 -14.58 -15.51 -8.97
N ASP A 323 -13.56 -14.72 -8.67
CA ASP A 323 -13.69 -13.29 -8.36
C ASP A 323 -12.84 -12.46 -9.34
N PRO A 324 -13.46 -11.56 -10.13
CA PRO A 324 -12.72 -10.64 -10.99
C PRO A 324 -11.68 -9.79 -10.26
N CYS A 325 -11.88 -9.54 -8.97
CA CYS A 325 -11.00 -8.73 -8.12
C CYS A 325 -9.60 -9.34 -7.96
N VAL A 326 -9.51 -10.67 -7.94
CA VAL A 326 -8.24 -11.39 -7.75
C VAL A 326 -7.62 -11.89 -9.05
N ARG A 327 -8.26 -11.66 -10.20
CA ARG A 327 -7.71 -12.08 -11.50
C ARG A 327 -6.51 -11.20 -11.94
N PRO A 328 -5.55 -11.76 -12.72
CA PRO A 328 -5.41 -13.16 -13.12
C PRO A 328 -4.98 -14.03 -11.93
N ASN A 329 -5.48 -15.25 -11.86
CA ASN A 329 -5.30 -16.18 -10.77
C ASN A 329 -4.89 -17.60 -11.26
N PRO A 330 -3.78 -17.73 -12.01
CA PRO A 330 -3.23 -19.04 -12.36
C PRO A 330 -2.75 -19.77 -11.11
N GLU A 331 -2.74 -21.09 -11.18
CA GLU A 331 -2.06 -21.90 -10.16
C GLU A 331 -0.59 -21.48 -10.00
N VAL A 332 -0.11 -21.52 -8.76
CA VAL A 332 1.26 -21.14 -8.40
C VAL A 332 1.84 -22.22 -7.50
N SER A 333 3.01 -22.73 -7.85
CA SER A 333 3.74 -23.71 -7.04
C SER A 333 4.44 -23.08 -5.85
N ALA A 334 4.69 -23.86 -4.81
CA ALA A 334 5.53 -23.46 -3.68
C ALA A 334 6.94 -23.00 -4.12
N ALA A 335 7.50 -23.62 -5.17
CA ALA A 335 8.80 -23.24 -5.70
C ALA A 335 8.79 -21.82 -6.31
N GLU A 336 7.76 -21.46 -7.08
CA GLU A 336 7.62 -20.12 -7.64
C GLU A 336 7.46 -19.07 -6.53
N LEU A 337 6.70 -19.38 -5.47
CA LEU A 337 6.56 -18.49 -4.31
C LEU A 337 7.89 -18.29 -3.58
N ILE A 338 8.62 -19.37 -3.33
CA ILE A 338 9.96 -19.32 -2.72
C ILE A 338 10.89 -18.43 -3.56
N ASP A 339 10.88 -18.58 -4.88
CA ASP A 339 11.68 -17.74 -5.77
C ASP A 339 11.23 -16.27 -5.74
N GLY A 340 9.94 -16.01 -5.57
CA GLY A 340 9.41 -14.67 -5.32
C GLY A 340 9.96 -14.05 -4.04
N HIS A 341 9.91 -14.79 -2.94
CA HIS A 341 10.49 -14.36 -1.66
C HIS A 341 12.00 -14.12 -1.77
N ARG A 342 12.74 -15.01 -2.43
CA ARG A 342 14.18 -14.83 -2.70
C ARG A 342 14.50 -13.55 -3.44
N ARG A 343 13.64 -13.13 -4.38
CA ARG A 343 13.80 -11.84 -5.08
C ARG A 343 13.70 -10.66 -4.12
N LEU A 344 12.72 -10.70 -3.20
CA LEU A 344 12.56 -9.66 -2.18
C LEU A 344 13.74 -9.62 -1.21
N ILE A 345 14.19 -10.79 -0.72
CA ILE A 345 15.34 -10.92 0.18
C ILE A 345 16.60 -10.34 -0.47
N ARG A 346 16.91 -10.75 -1.70
CA ARG A 346 18.08 -10.22 -2.43
C ARG A 346 18.01 -8.72 -2.64
N ALA A 347 16.83 -8.18 -2.97
CA ALA A 347 16.63 -6.75 -3.14
C ALA A 347 16.81 -5.99 -1.81
N ALA A 348 16.32 -6.51 -0.70
CA ALA A 348 16.53 -5.95 0.64
C ALA A 348 18.02 -5.95 1.01
N HIS A 349 18.68 -7.10 0.91
CA HIS A 349 20.09 -7.25 1.25
C HIS A 349 21.01 -6.38 0.40
N ALA A 350 20.73 -6.22 -0.90
CA ALA A 350 21.47 -5.30 -1.77
C ALA A 350 21.45 -3.83 -1.30
N HIS A 351 20.50 -3.48 -0.43
CA HIS A 351 20.36 -2.15 0.17
C HIS A 351 20.71 -2.11 1.67
N GLY A 352 21.26 -3.21 2.22
CA GLY A 352 21.58 -3.31 3.64
C GLY A 352 20.36 -3.32 4.56
N ILE A 353 19.22 -3.80 4.05
CA ILE A 353 17.94 -3.92 4.76
C ILE A 353 17.78 -5.39 5.20
N LYS A 354 17.50 -5.62 6.48
CA LYS A 354 17.14 -6.95 6.98
C LYS A 354 15.78 -7.38 6.39
N ALA A 355 15.70 -8.65 5.99
CA ALA A 355 14.46 -9.28 5.53
C ALA A 355 13.93 -10.24 6.59
N ILE A 356 12.72 -10.02 7.08
CA ILE A 356 12.04 -10.85 8.08
C ILE A 356 10.84 -11.50 7.42
N GLY A 357 10.82 -12.84 7.36
CA GLY A 357 9.70 -13.59 6.80
C GLY A 357 8.58 -13.76 7.83
N VAL A 358 7.33 -13.65 7.40
CA VAL A 358 6.16 -14.02 8.20
C VAL A 358 5.50 -15.22 7.55
N THR A 359 5.36 -16.33 8.30
CA THR A 359 4.75 -17.56 7.78
C THR A 359 3.27 -17.35 7.43
N ILE A 360 2.82 -17.97 6.34
CA ILE A 360 1.44 -17.89 5.86
C ILE A 360 0.51 -18.57 6.85
N LEU A 361 -0.56 -17.88 7.25
CA LEU A 361 -1.51 -18.33 8.27
C LEU A 361 -2.29 -19.59 7.86
N PRO A 362 -2.88 -20.33 8.82
CA PRO A 362 -3.86 -21.37 8.55
C PRO A 362 -5.05 -20.81 7.78
N MET A 363 -5.53 -21.51 6.74
CA MET A 363 -6.60 -21.06 5.86
C MET A 363 -7.85 -21.96 5.86
N LYS A 364 -7.78 -23.15 6.49
CA LYS A 364 -8.88 -24.11 6.52
C LYS A 364 -10.07 -23.57 7.32
N GLY A 365 -11.24 -23.56 6.70
CA GLY A 365 -12.46 -23.08 7.32
C GLY A 365 -12.75 -21.61 7.07
N ALA A 366 -11.96 -20.94 6.23
CA ALA A 366 -12.32 -19.63 5.68
C ALA A 366 -13.67 -19.68 4.95
N LEU A 367 -14.41 -18.58 5.01
CA LEU A 367 -15.67 -18.43 4.25
C LEU A 367 -15.43 -18.29 2.74
N PHE A 368 -14.21 -17.99 2.35
CA PHE A 368 -13.78 -17.93 0.94
C PHE A 368 -13.24 -19.30 0.50
N PRO A 369 -13.40 -19.70 -0.77
CA PRO A 369 -12.88 -20.94 -1.29
C PRO A 369 -11.38 -20.83 -1.60
N ILE A 370 -10.53 -20.67 -0.56
CA ILE A 370 -9.08 -20.48 -0.68
C ILE A 370 -8.26 -21.65 -0.16
N TRP A 371 -8.93 -22.68 0.31
CA TRP A 371 -8.29 -23.84 0.92
C TRP A 371 -8.76 -25.14 0.27
N ASP A 372 -7.82 -25.98 -0.11
CA ASP A 372 -7.94 -27.38 -0.41
C ASP A 372 -6.65 -28.11 0.01
N PRO A 373 -6.53 -29.45 -0.14
CA PRO A 373 -5.32 -30.17 0.25
C PRO A 373 -4.04 -29.74 -0.48
N ASP A 374 -4.14 -29.33 -1.76
CA ASP A 374 -2.99 -28.88 -2.56
C ASP A 374 -2.55 -27.47 -2.15
N ALA A 375 -3.49 -26.55 -1.91
CA ALA A 375 -3.24 -25.25 -1.34
C ALA A 375 -2.58 -25.35 0.04
N GLU A 376 -3.06 -26.25 0.91
CA GLU A 376 -2.45 -26.50 2.21
C GLU A 376 -1.04 -27.06 2.07
N LYS A 377 -0.81 -27.99 1.15
CA LYS A 377 0.52 -28.51 0.87
C LYS A 377 1.49 -27.41 0.43
N ALA A 378 1.08 -26.57 -0.51
CA ALA A 378 1.88 -25.44 -0.97
C ALA A 378 2.20 -24.47 0.18
N ARG A 379 1.21 -24.13 1.01
CA ARG A 379 1.37 -23.28 2.20
C ARG A 379 2.42 -23.87 3.17
N GLN A 380 2.31 -25.15 3.48
CA GLN A 380 3.22 -25.82 4.39
C GLN A 380 4.65 -25.94 3.82
N ASP A 381 4.79 -26.15 2.52
CA ASP A 381 6.11 -26.20 1.87
C ASP A 381 6.81 -24.83 1.91
N VAL A 382 6.09 -23.72 1.66
CA VAL A 382 6.61 -22.34 1.79
C VAL A 382 6.96 -22.06 3.25
N ASN A 383 6.07 -22.36 4.20
CA ASN A 383 6.31 -22.12 5.62
C ASN A 383 7.50 -22.92 6.16
N ARG A 384 7.65 -24.16 5.70
CA ARG A 384 8.82 -25.01 6.05
C ARG A 384 10.10 -24.38 5.53
N TRP A 385 10.12 -23.94 4.27
CA TRP A 385 11.28 -23.26 3.71
C TRP A 385 11.61 -21.98 4.50
N MET A 386 10.64 -21.14 4.82
CA MET A 386 10.88 -19.95 5.64
C MET A 386 11.55 -20.29 6.98
N ARG A 387 11.06 -21.34 7.66
CA ARG A 387 11.59 -21.76 8.98
C ARG A 387 12.98 -22.37 8.93
N THR A 388 13.36 -23.02 7.83
CA THR A 388 14.53 -23.93 7.83
C THR A 388 15.64 -23.56 6.85
N SER A 389 15.38 -22.66 5.89
CA SER A 389 16.38 -22.33 4.86
C SER A 389 17.48 -21.41 5.36
N GLY A 390 17.19 -20.57 6.37
CA GLY A 390 18.10 -19.51 6.82
C GLY A 390 18.28 -18.36 5.80
N GLU A 391 17.43 -18.29 4.76
CA GLU A 391 17.52 -17.24 3.74
C GLU A 391 16.95 -15.91 4.23
N TYR A 392 15.91 -15.92 5.10
CA TYR A 392 15.47 -14.75 5.86
C TYR A 392 16.38 -14.51 7.07
N ASP A 393 16.65 -13.26 7.42
CA ASP A 393 17.45 -12.89 8.61
C ASP A 393 16.75 -13.28 9.91
N ALA A 394 15.42 -13.30 9.92
CA ALA A 394 14.57 -13.78 11.01
C ALA A 394 13.21 -14.24 10.46
N VAL A 395 12.48 -15.01 11.26
CA VAL A 395 11.14 -15.51 10.90
C VAL A 395 10.17 -15.27 12.04
N LEU A 396 9.10 -14.52 11.74
CA LEU A 396 7.92 -14.41 12.59
C LEU A 396 6.96 -15.56 12.26
N ASP A 397 6.85 -16.53 13.15
CA ASP A 397 6.03 -17.74 12.94
C ASP A 397 4.55 -17.49 13.26
N ALA A 398 3.90 -16.67 12.44
CA ALA A 398 2.50 -16.30 12.59
C ALA A 398 1.55 -17.51 12.37
N ASP A 399 1.96 -18.50 11.56
CA ASP A 399 1.25 -19.76 11.39
C ASP A 399 1.04 -20.46 12.74
N ARG A 400 2.10 -20.62 13.53
CA ARG A 400 2.01 -21.25 14.86
C ARG A 400 1.25 -20.40 15.87
N VAL A 401 1.37 -19.08 15.82
CA VAL A 401 0.62 -18.16 16.71
C VAL A 401 -0.88 -18.31 16.48
N MET A 402 -1.27 -18.41 15.20
CA MET A 402 -2.67 -18.44 14.79
C MET A 402 -3.28 -19.84 14.72
N ALA A 403 -2.48 -20.89 14.75
CA ALA A 403 -2.98 -22.26 14.61
C ALA A 403 -3.87 -22.69 15.80
N ASP A 404 -4.99 -23.35 15.50
CA ASP A 404 -5.79 -24.05 16.47
C ASP A 404 -5.00 -25.30 16.94
N PRO A 405 -4.75 -25.48 18.25
CA PRO A 405 -4.07 -26.68 18.77
C PRO A 405 -4.75 -28.02 18.41
N ALA A 406 -6.06 -28.02 18.17
CA ALA A 406 -6.81 -29.22 17.81
C ALA A 406 -6.75 -29.54 16.30
N ASP A 407 -6.63 -28.54 15.45
CA ASP A 407 -6.47 -28.67 14.00
C ASP A 407 -5.56 -27.53 13.48
N PRO A 408 -4.25 -27.71 13.39
CA PRO A 408 -3.31 -26.66 13.02
C PRO A 408 -3.49 -26.05 11.62
N GLN A 409 -4.34 -26.65 10.79
CA GLN A 409 -4.70 -26.08 9.50
C GLN A 409 -5.79 -24.99 9.62
N ARG A 410 -6.43 -24.90 10.80
CA ARG A 410 -7.46 -23.90 11.12
C ARG A 410 -6.89 -22.77 11.96
N PRO A 411 -7.39 -21.54 11.76
CA PRO A 411 -7.10 -20.46 12.71
C PRO A 411 -7.71 -20.75 14.10
N ARG A 412 -7.01 -20.31 15.14
CA ARG A 412 -7.41 -20.46 16.54
C ARG A 412 -8.70 -19.68 16.81
N PRO A 413 -9.75 -20.30 17.38
CA PRO A 413 -10.92 -19.62 17.86
C PRO A 413 -10.56 -18.46 18.83
N GLY A 414 -11.19 -17.29 18.67
CA GLY A 414 -10.91 -16.08 19.46
C GLY A 414 -9.81 -15.19 18.90
N TYR A 415 -8.97 -15.67 17.97
CA TYR A 415 -7.95 -14.87 17.28
C TYR A 415 -8.32 -14.53 15.82
N VAL A 416 -9.34 -15.17 15.32
CA VAL A 416 -9.80 -15.01 13.92
C VAL A 416 -11.08 -14.17 13.87
N PHE A 417 -11.21 -13.38 12.82
CA PHE A 417 -12.43 -12.66 12.47
C PHE A 417 -13.51 -13.64 12.00
N MET A 418 -14.75 -13.17 11.91
CA MET A 418 -15.90 -14.01 11.52
C MET A 418 -15.79 -14.66 10.13
N ASP A 419 -14.89 -14.19 9.29
CA ASP A 419 -14.63 -14.76 7.96
C ASP A 419 -13.80 -16.07 8.01
N GLY A 420 -13.31 -16.45 9.18
CA GLY A 420 -12.54 -17.68 9.38
C GLY A 420 -11.13 -17.65 8.83
N LEU A 421 -10.61 -16.47 8.42
CA LEU A 421 -9.29 -16.30 7.82
C LEU A 421 -8.46 -15.21 8.50
N HIS A 422 -8.98 -13.98 8.51
CA HIS A 422 -8.22 -12.82 8.95
C HIS A 422 -8.12 -12.75 10.47
N PRO A 423 -6.98 -12.31 11.03
CA PRO A 423 -6.87 -12.06 12.45
C PRO A 423 -7.82 -10.93 12.87
N ASN A 424 -8.49 -11.11 14.01
CA ASN A 424 -9.13 -10.00 14.70
C ASN A 424 -8.10 -9.22 15.53
N ASP A 425 -8.53 -8.22 16.31
CA ASP A 425 -7.65 -7.40 17.16
C ASP A 425 -6.73 -8.24 18.04
N ALA A 426 -7.27 -9.29 18.67
CA ALA A 426 -6.50 -10.17 19.55
C ALA A 426 -5.45 -10.99 18.78
N GLY A 427 -5.82 -11.53 17.62
CA GLY A 427 -4.92 -12.27 16.75
C GLY A 427 -3.78 -11.40 16.20
N ALA A 428 -4.12 -10.21 15.70
CA ALA A 428 -3.13 -9.26 15.17
C ALA A 428 -2.12 -8.84 16.25
N LEU A 429 -2.60 -8.55 17.48
CA LEU A 429 -1.73 -8.22 18.61
C LEU A 429 -0.89 -9.41 19.07
N ALA A 430 -1.44 -10.65 19.03
CA ALA A 430 -0.68 -11.86 19.37
C ALA A 430 0.47 -12.09 18.38
N ILE A 431 0.22 -11.90 17.08
CA ILE A 431 1.28 -11.96 16.05
C ILE A 431 2.32 -10.88 16.29
N ALA A 432 1.87 -9.62 16.54
CA ALA A 432 2.79 -8.53 16.83
C ALA A 432 3.65 -8.80 18.07
N ALA A 433 3.09 -9.41 19.12
CA ALA A 433 3.81 -9.75 20.34
C ALA A 433 4.89 -10.82 20.14
N ALA A 434 4.69 -11.72 19.19
CA ALA A 434 5.63 -12.80 18.88
C ALA A 434 6.88 -12.34 18.09
N LEU A 435 6.86 -11.12 17.51
CA LEU A 435 8.03 -10.56 16.83
C LEU A 435 9.12 -10.21 17.84
N GLY A 436 10.33 -10.75 17.65
CA GLY A 436 11.51 -10.34 18.39
C GLY A 436 11.91 -8.90 18.06
N LEU A 437 12.01 -8.01 19.06
CA LEU A 437 12.45 -6.63 18.79
C LEU A 437 13.96 -6.54 18.50
N ASP A 438 14.72 -7.56 18.89
CA ASP A 438 16.15 -7.64 18.57
C ASP A 438 16.40 -8.10 17.14
N ASP A 439 15.37 -8.60 16.46
CA ASP A 439 15.43 -8.99 15.05
C ASP A 439 15.40 -7.77 14.09
N LEU A 440 15.03 -6.57 14.61
CA LEU A 440 14.87 -5.33 13.84
C LEU A 440 16.19 -4.56 13.60
#